data_c32ac29ff33a1d3c71e2c8cd5b1eaa3a
#
_entry.id   c32ac29ff33a1d3c71e2c8cd5b1eaa3a
#
_cell.length_a   1.000
_cell.length_b   1.000
_cell.length_c   1.000
_cell.angle_alpha   90.00
_cell.angle_beta   90.00
_cell.angle_gamma   90.00
#
_symmetry.space_group_name_H-M   'P 1'
#
loop_
_entity.id
_entity.type
_entity.pdbx_description
1 polymer ?
#
loop_
_entity_poly.entity_id
_entity_poly.type
_entity_poly.pdbx_seq_one_letter_code
_entity_poly.pdbx_strand_id
1 'polypeptide(L)'
;MVTRLDSLRAIEGADSTVIHNYSVPRRGINLYGNVITMSPEEAIQTQNCFVRAGLKGRMGQTKFEETEVVADKKIVGLHRFYYGADNKQLIVVSDTKIRYHTGSAWADIDTGQTAGKNSLITTWGALDKVFICNGTDPGVTWNGSSAADMSGTNAPAKPIQVLPYRDRLLVIDATNHGDMQWSASFSDTGKWETISACGVRPDSKLYGMILHTDNNSNQGVEAKVLLAGANGMHLFSGADLRTPSTTGDYRVESLATSVGCNAPWTMCWTPAGSMYLGRDRQVYLLPFKTNTPLPVGHKITSRHPFYTGIEKIPATQIENACAIYHDGFYKLSFAGDGQTTNTIQFWLDINHIKQDESGLYGPWYGPMVGQTVSVFANQNGPGDLGELMAGESDPTIGSFIYQLDKEGEFSDDGTSIPVYWQSFYNPLGDANLKDAIHMLELELLDTSGTLDVEFHDIDGAVNTGNTITLGGGGLYYGDTYWGEADWGVSGSIARKKLNIGKGGGGTSLLRRCSLKISYGSTTETMELYNASLKTIPQNIGFD
;
A
#
# COMPACT_ATOMS: atom_id res chain seq x y z
N MET A 1 22.31 -66.18 15.51
CA MET A 1 22.38 -65.19 14.43
C MET A 1 21.00 -65.04 13.81
N VAL A 2 20.00 -64.70 14.62
CA VAL A 2 18.59 -64.55 14.20
C VAL A 2 17.91 -63.32 14.86
N THR A 3 18.65 -62.45 15.51
CA THR A 3 18.07 -61.37 16.33
C THR A 3 18.22 -59.98 15.73
N ARG A 4 18.57 -59.86 14.44
CA ARG A 4 18.75 -58.51 13.83
C ARG A 4 17.69 -58.17 12.77
N LEU A 5 16.88 -59.16 12.34
CA LEU A 5 15.82 -58.93 11.36
C LEU A 5 14.44 -58.61 12.00
N ASP A 6 14.22 -59.05 13.25
CA ASP A 6 12.96 -58.75 13.94
C ASP A 6 12.88 -57.36 14.53
N SER A 7 14.02 -56.68 14.77
CA SER A 7 14.03 -55.29 15.22
C SER A 7 13.79 -54.27 14.09
N LEU A 8 14.00 -54.68 12.84
CA LEU A 8 13.70 -53.81 11.69
C LEU A 8 12.22 -53.91 11.26
N ARG A 9 11.53 -55.00 11.58
CA ARG A 9 10.08 -55.11 11.33
C ARG A 9 9.21 -54.40 12.34
N ALA A 10 9.72 -54.08 13.53
CA ALA A 10 9.00 -53.31 14.55
C ALA A 10 8.94 -51.81 14.23
N ILE A 11 9.71 -51.34 13.26
CA ILE A 11 9.71 -49.93 12.83
C ILE A 11 8.73 -49.67 11.66
N GLU A 12 8.29 -50.72 10.98
CA GLU A 12 7.31 -50.60 9.87
C GLU A 12 5.86 -50.33 10.33
N GLY A 13 5.56 -50.24 11.62
CA GLY A 13 4.22 -50.06 12.15
C GLY A 13 3.97 -48.74 12.89
N ALA A 14 4.95 -47.92 13.09
CA ALA A 14 4.72 -46.60 13.65
C ALA A 14 4.55 -45.59 12.48
N ASP A 15 3.37 -45.03 12.37
CA ASP A 15 3.08 -43.89 11.50
C ASP A 15 4.01 -42.72 11.88
N SER A 16 5.23 -42.70 11.33
CA SER A 16 6.25 -41.69 11.59
C SER A 16 6.00 -40.44 10.76
N THR A 17 4.75 -40.09 10.53
CA THR A 17 4.39 -38.85 9.84
C THR A 17 4.71 -37.64 10.74
N VAL A 18 5.47 -36.71 10.20
CA VAL A 18 5.77 -35.42 10.84
C VAL A 18 4.89 -34.35 10.21
N ILE A 19 4.28 -33.51 11.03
CA ILE A 19 3.43 -32.40 10.57
C ILE A 19 4.21 -31.11 10.66
N HIS A 20 4.32 -30.40 9.55
CA HIS A 20 4.93 -29.08 9.44
C HIS A 20 3.85 -28.04 9.15
N ASN A 21 3.66 -27.10 10.06
CA ASN A 21 2.68 -26.02 9.89
C ASN A 21 3.29 -24.83 9.16
N TYR A 22 2.56 -24.30 8.21
CA TYR A 22 2.86 -23.06 7.49
C TYR A 22 1.85 -22.00 7.89
N SER A 23 2.26 -21.11 8.78
CA SER A 23 1.42 -20.00 9.22
C SER A 23 1.23 -18.97 8.10
N VAL A 24 0.05 -18.38 8.03
CA VAL A 24 -0.15 -17.19 7.18
C VAL A 24 0.80 -16.07 7.60
N PRO A 25 1.30 -15.25 6.66
CA PRO A 25 2.38 -14.29 6.93
C PRO A 25 1.89 -13.05 7.69
N ARG A 26 1.57 -13.21 8.96
CA ARG A 26 1.09 -12.11 9.83
C ARG A 26 2.14 -11.01 10.05
N ARG A 27 3.41 -11.30 9.83
CA ARG A 27 4.51 -10.33 9.85
C ARG A 27 4.84 -9.79 8.45
N GLY A 28 4.05 -10.14 7.44
CA GLY A 28 4.17 -9.69 6.07
C GLY A 28 5.33 -10.30 5.30
N ILE A 29 5.74 -9.63 4.23
CA ILE A 29 6.90 -10.02 3.43
C ILE A 29 8.20 -9.55 4.07
N ASN A 30 9.29 -10.26 3.76
CA ASN A 30 10.63 -9.88 4.15
C ASN A 30 11.61 -10.11 2.99
N LEU A 31 11.77 -9.10 2.14
CA LEU A 31 12.69 -9.12 1.00
C LEU A 31 14.15 -8.90 1.41
N TYR A 32 14.38 -8.41 2.63
CA TYR A 32 15.70 -8.07 3.15
C TYR A 32 16.38 -9.24 3.87
N GLY A 33 15.60 -10.09 4.51
CA GLY A 33 16.09 -11.18 5.34
C GLY A 33 16.72 -12.33 4.57
N ASN A 34 17.52 -13.14 5.26
CA ASN A 34 17.97 -14.42 4.72
C ASN A 34 16.77 -15.41 4.75
N VAL A 35 16.43 -15.96 3.61
CA VAL A 35 15.27 -16.87 3.43
C VAL A 35 15.32 -18.11 4.34
N ILE A 36 16.51 -18.48 4.84
CA ILE A 36 16.73 -19.65 5.71
C ILE A 36 16.38 -19.34 7.18
N THR A 37 16.57 -18.09 7.60
CA THR A 37 16.41 -17.65 9.00
C THR A 37 15.17 -16.78 9.21
N MET A 38 14.31 -16.69 8.22
CA MET A 38 13.06 -15.95 8.31
C MET A 38 12.13 -16.52 9.39
N SER A 39 11.32 -15.64 9.96
CA SER A 39 10.25 -16.07 10.87
C SER A 39 9.20 -16.91 10.12
N PRO A 40 8.63 -17.94 10.76
CA PRO A 40 7.50 -18.69 10.19
C PRO A 40 6.28 -17.83 9.83
N GLU A 41 6.15 -16.67 10.45
CA GLU A 41 5.09 -15.69 10.18
C GLU A 41 5.46 -14.67 9.09
N GLU A 42 6.59 -14.84 8.40
CA GLU A 42 7.00 -14.01 7.27
C GLU A 42 6.92 -14.79 5.97
N ALA A 43 6.66 -14.09 4.87
CA ALA A 43 6.68 -14.65 3.53
C ALA A 43 7.94 -14.22 2.78
N ILE A 44 8.47 -15.13 1.94
CA ILE A 44 9.53 -14.80 0.98
C ILE A 44 8.95 -13.88 -0.09
N GLN A 45 7.74 -14.18 -0.53
CA GLN A 45 7.04 -13.44 -1.57
C GLN A 45 5.53 -13.55 -1.39
N THR A 46 4.83 -12.43 -1.68
CA THR A 46 3.39 -12.39 -1.87
C THR A 46 3.08 -11.59 -3.12
N GLN A 47 1.92 -11.78 -3.72
CA GLN A 47 1.40 -10.92 -4.77
C GLN A 47 -0.10 -10.79 -4.65
N ASN A 48 -0.58 -9.55 -4.68
CA ASN A 48 -2.01 -9.24 -4.64
C ASN A 48 -2.75 -9.86 -3.45
N CYS A 49 -2.06 -10.02 -2.31
CA CYS A 49 -2.67 -10.54 -1.09
C CYS A 49 -2.12 -9.89 0.17
N PHE A 50 -2.91 -9.92 1.22
CA PHE A 50 -2.62 -9.37 2.55
C PHE A 50 -3.28 -10.24 3.63
N VAL A 51 -2.92 -10.03 4.88
CA VAL A 51 -3.48 -10.78 6.02
C VAL A 51 -4.43 -9.90 6.82
N ARG A 52 -5.60 -10.44 7.09
CA ARG A 52 -6.57 -9.95 8.09
C ARG A 52 -6.83 -11.07 9.11
N ALA A 53 -7.95 -11.79 9.00
CA ALA A 53 -8.17 -13.02 9.74
C ALA A 53 -7.36 -14.18 9.15
N GLY A 54 -7.40 -14.33 7.82
CA GLY A 54 -6.60 -15.20 6.99
C GLY A 54 -5.77 -14.44 5.97
N LEU A 55 -5.03 -15.16 5.13
CA LEU A 55 -4.37 -14.61 3.94
C LEU A 55 -5.43 -14.44 2.84
N LYS A 56 -5.71 -13.21 2.48
CA LYS A 56 -6.78 -12.84 1.55
C LYS A 56 -6.22 -12.16 0.30
N GLY A 57 -6.74 -12.51 -0.87
CA GLY A 57 -6.50 -11.75 -2.10
C GLY A 57 -7.10 -10.33 -1.99
N ARG A 58 -6.45 -9.35 -2.61
CA ARG A 58 -7.00 -7.99 -2.69
C ARG A 58 -8.28 -7.98 -3.52
N MET A 59 -9.14 -7.03 -3.25
CA MET A 59 -10.28 -6.73 -4.11
C MET A 59 -9.82 -6.09 -5.41
N GLY A 60 -10.69 -6.12 -6.40
CA GLY A 60 -10.44 -5.56 -7.72
C GLY A 60 -10.74 -4.06 -7.82
N GLN A 61 -10.77 -3.60 -9.06
CA GLN A 61 -11.10 -2.23 -9.41
C GLN A 61 -12.14 -2.18 -10.51
N THR A 62 -12.93 -1.11 -10.51
CA THR A 62 -13.86 -0.79 -11.61
C THR A 62 -13.66 0.65 -12.02
N LYS A 63 -13.88 0.97 -13.30
CA LYS A 63 -13.91 2.36 -13.74
C LYS A 63 -15.02 3.12 -13.03
N PHE A 64 -14.70 4.33 -12.60
CA PHE A 64 -15.70 5.26 -12.08
C PHE A 64 -16.61 5.79 -13.19
N GLU A 65 -16.04 6.02 -14.38
CA GLU A 65 -16.71 6.48 -15.58
C GLU A 65 -16.00 5.85 -16.80
N GLU A 66 -16.77 5.37 -17.78
CA GLU A 66 -16.24 4.77 -19.02
C GLU A 66 -15.63 5.79 -19.98
N THR A 67 -15.90 7.07 -19.76
CA THR A 67 -15.35 8.16 -20.58
C THR A 67 -14.07 8.69 -19.96
N GLU A 68 -13.00 8.74 -20.75
CA GLU A 68 -11.73 9.33 -20.35
C GLU A 68 -11.86 10.81 -19.97
N VAL A 69 -11.08 11.23 -18.96
CA VAL A 69 -10.99 12.65 -18.59
C VAL A 69 -10.37 13.47 -19.72
N VAL A 70 -9.22 13.03 -20.25
CA VAL A 70 -8.54 13.56 -21.44
C VAL A 70 -7.90 12.40 -22.18
N ALA A 71 -8.19 12.23 -23.47
CA ALA A 71 -7.72 11.09 -24.25
C ALA A 71 -6.19 10.92 -24.22
N ASP A 72 -5.74 9.67 -24.01
CA ASP A 72 -4.35 9.26 -24.02
C ASP A 72 -3.43 10.05 -23.05
N LYS A 73 -3.96 10.40 -21.86
CA LYS A 73 -3.20 11.14 -20.83
C LYS A 73 -3.32 10.47 -19.47
N LYS A 74 -2.29 10.63 -18.64
CA LYS A 74 -2.33 10.19 -17.25
C LYS A 74 -3.10 11.18 -16.37
N ILE A 75 -3.64 10.71 -15.26
CA ILE A 75 -4.19 11.55 -14.21
C ILE A 75 -3.03 12.09 -13.36
N VAL A 76 -3.02 13.39 -13.07
CA VAL A 76 -1.96 14.07 -12.29
C VAL A 76 -2.51 14.83 -11.08
N GLY A 77 -3.80 14.73 -10.81
CA GLY A 77 -4.48 15.28 -9.63
C GLY A 77 -5.85 14.67 -9.48
N LEU A 78 -6.24 14.33 -8.26
CA LEU A 78 -7.54 13.75 -7.94
C LEU A 78 -7.96 14.16 -6.53
N HIS A 79 -9.21 14.63 -6.38
CA HIS A 79 -9.71 15.06 -5.09
C HIS A 79 -11.23 15.03 -5.03
N ARG A 80 -11.79 14.59 -3.91
CA ARG A 80 -13.22 14.69 -3.64
C ARG A 80 -13.50 15.98 -2.90
N PHE A 81 -14.19 16.91 -3.55
CA PHE A 81 -14.57 18.20 -3.00
C PHE A 81 -15.98 18.12 -2.42
N TYR A 82 -16.12 18.47 -1.14
CA TYR A 82 -17.39 18.63 -0.45
C TYR A 82 -17.62 20.11 -0.16
N TYR A 83 -18.80 20.63 -0.48
CA TYR A 83 -19.13 22.06 -0.29
C TYR A 83 -20.61 22.24 0.02
N GLY A 84 -20.93 23.34 0.73
CA GLY A 84 -22.27 23.52 1.26
C GLY A 84 -22.68 22.37 2.19
N ALA A 85 -23.98 22.08 2.29
CA ALA A 85 -24.49 21.08 3.20
C ALA A 85 -24.30 19.64 2.68
N ASP A 86 -24.57 19.40 1.37
CA ASP A 86 -24.65 18.04 0.82
C ASP A 86 -24.03 17.92 -0.59
N ASN A 87 -23.37 18.96 -1.08
CA ASN A 87 -22.82 18.93 -2.44
C ASN A 87 -21.44 18.29 -2.45
N LYS A 88 -21.19 17.53 -3.51
CA LYS A 88 -19.90 16.86 -3.73
C LYS A 88 -19.55 16.79 -5.21
N GLN A 89 -18.28 16.98 -5.52
CA GLN A 89 -17.74 16.86 -6.88
C GLN A 89 -16.42 16.09 -6.85
N LEU A 90 -16.19 15.24 -7.84
CA LEU A 90 -14.88 14.64 -8.06
C LEU A 90 -14.09 15.56 -9.00
N ILE A 91 -12.98 16.12 -8.50
CA ILE A 91 -12.10 17.02 -9.24
C ILE A 91 -10.88 16.26 -9.70
N VAL A 92 -10.51 16.45 -10.96
CA VAL A 92 -9.46 15.70 -11.65
C VAL A 92 -8.60 16.66 -12.44
N VAL A 93 -7.29 16.43 -12.42
CA VAL A 93 -6.32 17.12 -13.29
C VAL A 93 -5.70 16.08 -14.22
N SER A 94 -5.77 16.34 -15.51
CA SER A 94 -5.14 15.54 -16.55
C SER A 94 -4.67 16.44 -17.69
N ASP A 95 -3.42 16.24 -18.12
CA ASP A 95 -2.76 17.05 -19.15
C ASP A 95 -2.80 18.56 -18.85
N THR A 96 -3.51 19.34 -19.64
CA THR A 96 -3.66 20.81 -19.51
C THR A 96 -4.99 21.22 -18.87
N LYS A 97 -5.79 20.25 -18.39
CA LYS A 97 -7.16 20.48 -17.94
C LYS A 97 -7.37 20.16 -16.47
N ILE A 98 -8.11 21.03 -15.82
CA ILE A 98 -8.77 20.75 -14.53
C ILE A 98 -10.26 20.52 -14.84
N ARG A 99 -10.78 19.38 -14.43
CA ARG A 99 -12.15 18.97 -14.69
C ARG A 99 -12.86 18.52 -13.42
N TYR A 100 -14.20 18.56 -13.45
CA TYR A 100 -15.03 17.94 -12.42
C TYR A 100 -16.08 17.04 -13.04
N HIS A 101 -16.52 16.04 -12.28
CA HIS A 101 -17.60 15.17 -12.70
C HIS A 101 -18.95 15.76 -12.31
N THR A 102 -19.85 15.91 -13.31
CA THR A 102 -21.17 16.52 -13.14
C THR A 102 -22.24 15.56 -12.60
N GLY A 103 -21.88 14.28 -12.41
CA GLY A 103 -22.80 13.17 -12.16
C GLY A 103 -23.04 12.28 -13.39
N SER A 104 -22.71 12.79 -14.60
CA SER A 104 -22.89 12.06 -15.87
C SER A 104 -21.82 12.36 -16.92
N ALA A 105 -20.98 13.34 -16.73
CA ALA A 105 -19.94 13.74 -17.69
C ALA A 105 -18.83 14.58 -17.03
N TRP A 106 -17.73 14.75 -17.74
CA TRP A 106 -16.64 15.63 -17.35
C TRP A 106 -16.86 17.05 -17.87
N ALA A 107 -16.81 18.05 -16.99
CA ALA A 107 -16.87 19.47 -17.34
C ALA A 107 -15.56 20.18 -16.96
N ASP A 108 -15.17 21.17 -17.75
CA ASP A 108 -13.94 21.92 -17.53
C ASP A 108 -14.12 22.96 -16.40
N ILE A 109 -13.19 22.99 -15.45
CA ILE A 109 -12.99 24.05 -14.46
C ILE A 109 -12.04 25.08 -15.05
N ASP A 110 -10.90 24.58 -15.58
CA ASP A 110 -9.86 25.40 -16.21
C ASP A 110 -9.15 24.62 -17.31
N THR A 111 -8.60 25.36 -18.31
CA THR A 111 -7.95 24.79 -19.49
C THR A 111 -6.72 25.62 -19.84
N GLY A 112 -5.59 25.31 -19.45
CA GLY A 112 -4.40 26.12 -19.74
C GLY A 112 -3.26 25.81 -18.81
N GLN A 113 -3.43 24.74 -18.04
CA GLN A 113 -2.40 24.26 -17.14
C GLN A 113 -1.20 23.70 -17.92
N THR A 114 -0.02 23.76 -17.32
CA THR A 114 1.18 23.14 -17.89
C THR A 114 1.05 21.62 -17.84
N ALA A 115 1.13 20.98 -19.02
CA ALA A 115 0.99 19.56 -19.17
C ALA A 115 1.98 18.74 -18.32
N GLY A 116 1.52 17.60 -17.80
CA GLY A 116 2.35 16.62 -17.08
C GLY A 116 2.83 17.05 -15.69
N LYS A 117 2.31 18.16 -15.15
CA LYS A 117 2.64 18.60 -13.80
C LYS A 117 1.68 17.99 -12.78
N ASN A 118 2.25 17.34 -11.79
CA ASN A 118 1.49 16.81 -10.66
C ASN A 118 0.84 17.96 -9.91
N SER A 119 -0.45 17.83 -9.56
CA SER A 119 -1.22 18.88 -8.90
C SER A 119 -1.64 18.43 -7.49
N LEU A 120 -1.32 19.23 -6.49
CA LEU A 120 -1.79 19.06 -5.13
C LEU A 120 -3.09 19.83 -4.95
N ILE A 121 -4.12 19.14 -4.47
CA ILE A 121 -5.48 19.67 -4.35
C ILE A 121 -5.90 19.63 -2.89
N THR A 122 -6.43 20.74 -2.38
CA THR A 122 -6.82 20.86 -0.98
C THR A 122 -8.12 21.62 -0.84
N THR A 123 -9.04 21.13 -0.02
CA THR A 123 -10.28 21.82 0.34
C THR A 123 -10.09 22.69 1.58
N TRP A 124 -10.61 23.91 1.55
CA TRP A 124 -10.82 24.73 2.73
C TRP A 124 -12.31 24.92 3.01
N GLY A 125 -12.83 24.11 3.92
CA GLY A 125 -14.26 24.11 4.25
C GLY A 125 -14.80 25.42 4.81
N ALA A 126 -13.95 26.23 5.45
CA ALA A 126 -14.39 27.54 5.97
C ALA A 126 -14.81 28.53 4.87
N LEU A 127 -14.34 28.34 3.63
CA LEU A 127 -14.71 29.15 2.48
C LEU A 127 -15.48 28.39 1.40
N ASP A 128 -15.80 27.11 1.64
CA ASP A 128 -16.37 26.22 0.61
C ASP A 128 -15.61 26.30 -0.72
N LYS A 129 -14.28 26.22 -0.65
CA LYS A 129 -13.39 26.31 -1.81
C LYS A 129 -12.37 25.18 -1.83
N VAL A 130 -12.00 24.79 -3.02
CA VAL A 130 -10.86 23.93 -3.28
C VAL A 130 -9.77 24.72 -4.02
N PHE A 131 -8.52 24.40 -3.69
CA PHE A 131 -7.30 24.99 -4.23
C PHE A 131 -6.53 23.93 -5.00
N ILE A 132 -6.15 24.22 -6.23
CA ILE A 132 -5.45 23.32 -7.15
C ILE A 132 -4.14 23.97 -7.54
N CYS A 133 -3.01 23.35 -7.23
CA CYS A 133 -1.67 23.92 -7.35
C CYS A 133 -0.71 22.89 -7.97
N ASN A 134 0.17 23.32 -8.89
CA ASN A 134 1.13 22.47 -9.56
C ASN A 134 2.59 23.01 -9.55
N GLY A 135 2.84 24.13 -8.91
CA GLY A 135 4.18 24.74 -8.79
C GLY A 135 4.71 25.38 -10.08
N THR A 136 3.91 25.49 -11.12
CA THR A 136 4.32 26.04 -12.43
C THR A 136 3.38 27.17 -12.87
N ASP A 137 2.09 26.94 -12.72
CA ASP A 137 1.02 27.86 -13.10
C ASP A 137 0.48 28.60 -11.87
N PRO A 138 -0.28 29.69 -12.05
CA PRO A 138 -1.06 30.27 -10.97
C PRO A 138 -2.00 29.22 -10.34
N GLY A 139 -2.15 29.28 -9.03
CA GLY A 139 -3.08 28.37 -8.35
C GLY A 139 -4.53 28.70 -8.70
N VAL A 140 -5.31 27.67 -8.99
CA VAL A 140 -6.72 27.79 -9.32
C VAL A 140 -7.58 27.54 -8.08
N THR A 141 -8.58 28.40 -7.85
CA THR A 141 -9.61 28.21 -6.82
C THR A 141 -10.94 27.84 -7.48
N TRP A 142 -11.70 26.93 -6.86
CA TRP A 142 -13.00 26.50 -7.33
C TRP A 142 -13.99 26.41 -6.16
N ASN A 143 -15.19 26.96 -6.32
CA ASN A 143 -16.24 26.98 -5.30
C ASN A 143 -17.44 26.08 -5.58
N GLY A 144 -17.29 25.15 -6.53
CA GLY A 144 -18.39 24.29 -6.99
C GLY A 144 -19.13 24.81 -8.22
N SER A 145 -18.93 26.08 -8.60
CA SER A 145 -19.64 26.71 -9.74
C SER A 145 -18.76 27.66 -10.58
N SER A 146 -17.76 28.28 -10.00
CA SER A 146 -16.88 29.24 -10.69
C SER A 146 -15.42 29.05 -10.29
N ALA A 147 -14.54 29.17 -11.27
CA ALA A 147 -13.10 29.15 -11.09
C ALA A 147 -12.53 30.56 -11.08
N ALA A 148 -11.43 30.75 -10.35
CA ALA A 148 -10.63 31.96 -10.38
C ALA A 148 -9.18 31.64 -10.02
N ASP A 149 -8.24 32.43 -10.53
CA ASP A 149 -6.85 32.35 -10.08
C ASP A 149 -6.72 32.87 -8.64
N MET A 150 -5.78 32.29 -7.91
CA MET A 150 -5.40 32.83 -6.59
C MET A 150 -4.94 34.27 -6.76
N SER A 151 -5.49 35.17 -5.97
CA SER A 151 -5.30 36.59 -6.13
C SER A 151 -5.08 37.29 -4.79
N GLY A 152 -4.82 38.61 -4.84
CA GLY A 152 -4.59 39.44 -3.67
C GLY A 152 -3.20 40.09 -3.66
N THR A 153 -2.95 40.95 -2.69
CA THR A 153 -1.64 41.57 -2.54
C THR A 153 -0.61 40.55 -2.13
N ASN A 154 0.47 40.41 -2.90
CA ASN A 154 1.53 39.40 -2.72
C ASN A 154 1.02 37.94 -2.85
N ALA A 155 -0.01 37.70 -3.62
CA ALA A 155 -0.48 36.32 -3.88
C ALA A 155 0.65 35.44 -4.45
N PRO A 156 0.71 34.16 -4.07
CA PRO A 156 1.72 33.23 -4.58
C PRO A 156 1.57 33.10 -6.10
N ALA A 157 2.69 33.26 -6.82
CA ALA A 157 2.67 33.25 -8.28
C ALA A 157 2.67 31.85 -8.85
N LYS A 158 3.32 30.91 -8.18
CA LYS A 158 3.50 29.50 -8.60
C LYS A 158 3.38 28.56 -7.40
N PRO A 159 2.19 28.46 -6.80
CA PRO A 159 2.02 27.65 -5.60
C PRO A 159 2.23 26.17 -5.92
N ILE A 160 3.09 25.51 -5.14
CA ILE A 160 3.28 24.05 -5.17
C ILE A 160 2.14 23.37 -4.43
N GLN A 161 1.82 23.90 -3.25
CA GLN A 161 0.77 23.36 -2.39
C GLN A 161 0.19 24.45 -1.51
N VAL A 162 -1.10 24.35 -1.27
CA VAL A 162 -1.85 25.12 -0.28
C VAL A 162 -2.36 24.17 0.79
N LEU A 163 -2.28 24.59 2.07
CA LEU A 163 -2.79 23.83 3.20
C LEU A 163 -3.55 24.73 4.16
N PRO A 164 -4.82 24.47 4.46
CA PRO A 164 -5.52 25.15 5.53
C PRO A 164 -4.88 24.84 6.90
N TYR A 165 -4.55 25.88 7.62
CA TYR A 165 -4.00 25.79 8.96
C TYR A 165 -4.66 26.84 9.85
N ARG A 166 -5.48 26.36 10.80
CA ARG A 166 -6.30 27.24 11.65
C ARG A 166 -7.23 28.12 10.80
N ASP A 167 -7.09 29.43 10.90
CA ASP A 167 -7.89 30.43 10.20
C ASP A 167 -7.22 30.97 8.92
N ARG A 168 -6.14 30.34 8.45
CA ARG A 168 -5.33 30.80 7.30
C ARG A 168 -4.98 29.67 6.34
N LEU A 169 -4.55 30.07 5.16
CA LEU A 169 -3.91 29.17 4.19
C LEU A 169 -2.40 29.32 4.28
N LEU A 170 -1.70 28.22 4.45
CA LEU A 170 -0.25 28.12 4.25
C LEU A 170 0.01 27.76 2.80
N VAL A 171 1.06 28.32 2.20
CA VAL A 171 1.47 28.08 0.81
C VAL A 171 2.96 27.88 0.72
N ILE A 172 3.37 26.91 -0.08
CA ILE A 172 4.74 26.78 -0.60
C ILE A 172 4.73 27.26 -2.04
N ASP A 173 5.53 28.28 -2.37
CA ASP A 173 5.61 28.83 -3.72
C ASP A 173 6.92 28.43 -4.41
N ALA A 174 6.84 28.00 -5.67
CA ALA A 174 8.00 27.56 -6.45
C ALA A 174 8.96 28.70 -6.82
N THR A 175 8.53 29.95 -6.77
CA THR A 175 9.37 31.11 -7.04
C THR A 175 10.38 31.33 -5.91
N ASN A 176 9.98 31.00 -4.67
CA ASN A 176 10.79 31.15 -3.46
C ASN A 176 10.89 29.83 -2.71
N HIS A 177 11.52 28.85 -3.30
CA HIS A 177 11.53 27.44 -2.90
C HIS A 177 11.89 27.11 -1.43
N GLY A 178 12.40 27.98 -0.65
CA GLY A 178 12.68 27.76 0.78
C GLY A 178 11.69 28.46 1.67
N ASP A 179 10.71 29.11 1.10
CA ASP A 179 9.84 30.03 1.81
C ASP A 179 8.40 29.51 1.84
N MET A 180 7.75 29.74 2.98
CA MET A 180 6.33 29.47 3.19
C MET A 180 5.62 30.81 3.39
N GLN A 181 4.48 30.98 2.74
CA GLN A 181 3.61 32.17 2.88
C GLN A 181 2.32 31.79 3.58
N TRP A 182 1.58 32.77 4.07
CA TRP A 182 0.21 32.57 4.54
C TRP A 182 -0.73 33.70 4.18
N SER A 183 -1.99 33.36 4.06
CA SER A 183 -3.06 34.31 3.74
C SER A 183 -3.45 35.18 4.95
N ALA A 184 -4.26 36.19 4.70
CA ALA A 184 -5.04 36.84 5.74
C ALA A 184 -6.01 35.82 6.40
N SER A 185 -6.45 36.15 7.62
CA SER A 185 -7.41 35.34 8.38
C SER A 185 -8.74 35.18 7.60
N PHE A 186 -9.20 33.97 7.44
CA PHE A 186 -10.43 33.60 6.71
C PHE A 186 -10.55 34.26 5.32
N SER A 187 -9.43 34.39 4.60
CA SER A 187 -9.43 35.04 3.28
C SER A 187 -8.41 34.38 2.36
N ASP A 188 -8.80 34.15 1.10
CA ASP A 188 -7.96 33.68 0.01
C ASP A 188 -7.63 34.78 -1.03
N THR A 189 -8.27 35.95 -0.93
CA THR A 189 -8.10 37.10 -1.83
C THR A 189 -7.51 38.32 -1.16
N GLY A 190 -7.25 38.27 0.16
CA GLY A 190 -6.69 39.34 0.93
C GLY A 190 -5.18 39.51 0.72
N LYS A 191 -4.55 40.14 1.69
CA LYS A 191 -3.08 40.29 1.71
C LYS A 191 -2.43 38.98 2.11
N TRP A 192 -1.48 38.52 1.30
CA TRP A 192 -0.59 37.41 1.64
C TRP A 192 0.65 37.98 2.35
N GLU A 193 0.99 37.37 3.46
CA GLU A 193 2.20 37.78 4.20
C GLU A 193 3.42 37.09 3.58
N THR A 194 4.47 37.85 3.32
CA THR A 194 5.72 37.33 2.79
C THR A 194 6.59 36.79 3.91
N ILE A 195 7.27 35.71 3.67
CA ILE A 195 8.12 34.99 4.65
C ILE A 195 9.37 35.80 5.00
N SER A 196 9.88 36.66 4.11
CA SER A 196 10.94 37.59 4.46
C SER A 196 10.56 38.45 5.66
N ALA A 197 9.26 38.68 5.88
CA ALA A 197 8.71 39.30 7.07
C ALA A 197 8.60 38.33 8.26
N CYS A 198 8.58 37.02 8.03
CA CYS A 198 8.25 36.01 9.04
C CYS A 198 9.46 35.28 9.63
N GLY A 199 10.65 35.47 9.06
CA GLY A 199 11.90 34.90 9.62
C GLY A 199 12.02 33.38 9.64
N VAL A 200 11.07 32.67 9.04
CA VAL A 200 11.00 31.23 9.03
C VAL A 200 11.55 30.71 7.70
N ARG A 201 12.79 30.29 7.70
CA ARG A 201 13.42 29.69 6.51
C ARG A 201 13.89 28.29 6.84
N PRO A 202 13.24 27.25 6.31
CA PRO A 202 13.86 25.95 6.25
C PRO A 202 15.15 26.06 5.41
N ASP A 203 16.21 25.41 5.85
CA ASP A 203 17.52 25.45 5.18
C ASP A 203 17.55 24.76 3.81
N SER A 204 16.40 24.36 3.28
CA SER A 204 16.30 23.60 2.03
C SER A 204 15.01 23.90 1.27
N LYS A 205 15.03 23.58 -0.04
CA LYS A 205 13.85 23.62 -0.90
C LYS A 205 12.72 22.77 -0.31
N LEU A 206 11.51 23.34 -0.23
CA LEU A 206 10.30 22.65 0.19
C LEU A 206 9.57 22.04 -1.01
N TYR A 207 9.00 20.86 -0.82
CA TYR A 207 8.25 20.10 -1.83
C TYR A 207 6.78 19.92 -1.47
N GLY A 208 6.45 19.90 -0.19
CA GLY A 208 5.08 19.68 0.25
C GLY A 208 4.89 19.81 1.75
N MET A 209 3.65 19.70 2.19
CA MET A 209 3.26 19.81 3.59
C MET A 209 2.00 19.02 3.90
N ILE A 210 1.92 18.49 5.12
CA ILE A 210 0.68 17.87 5.65
C ILE A 210 0.45 18.27 7.10
N LEU A 211 -0.79 18.19 7.55
CA LEU A 211 -1.11 18.32 8.97
C LEU A 211 -0.54 17.14 9.74
N HIS A 212 0.14 17.42 10.85
CA HIS A 212 0.68 16.46 11.80
C HIS A 212 0.03 16.69 13.17
N THR A 213 -1.09 16.02 13.41
CA THR A 213 -1.92 16.22 14.61
C THR A 213 -2.22 14.88 15.26
N ASP A 214 -2.07 14.82 16.59
CA ASP A 214 -2.51 13.70 17.40
C ASP A 214 -3.97 13.94 17.81
N ASN A 215 -4.90 13.30 17.12
CA ASN A 215 -6.34 13.44 17.40
C ASN A 215 -6.78 12.74 18.70
N ASN A 216 -5.91 11.96 19.33
CA ASN A 216 -6.22 11.16 20.52
C ASN A 216 -5.81 11.83 21.84
N SER A 217 -5.23 13.04 21.82
CA SER A 217 -4.83 13.69 23.06
C SER A 217 -5.97 14.52 23.65
N ASN A 218 -6.37 14.18 24.86
CA ASN A 218 -7.29 14.99 25.69
C ASN A 218 -6.68 16.33 26.19
N GLN A 219 -5.44 16.61 25.82
CA GLN A 219 -4.76 17.86 26.13
C GLN A 219 -4.69 18.65 24.83
N GLY A 220 -5.33 19.81 24.75
CA GLY A 220 -5.46 20.71 23.62
C GLY A 220 -4.35 20.55 22.56
N VAL A 221 -4.71 19.90 21.46
CA VAL A 221 -3.76 19.46 20.42
C VAL A 221 -3.16 20.67 19.76
N GLU A 222 -1.86 20.86 19.92
CA GLU A 222 -1.14 21.83 19.10
C GLU A 222 -1.09 21.25 17.68
N ALA A 223 -1.88 21.82 16.77
CA ALA A 223 -1.80 21.47 15.36
C ALA A 223 -0.39 21.85 14.84
N LYS A 224 0.30 20.88 14.28
CA LYS A 224 1.60 21.06 13.62
C LYS A 224 1.48 20.75 12.13
N VAL A 225 2.38 21.30 11.35
CA VAL A 225 2.50 21.00 9.91
C VAL A 225 3.85 20.38 9.68
N LEU A 226 3.86 19.18 9.09
CA LEU A 226 5.08 18.53 8.63
C LEU A 226 5.42 19.08 7.25
N LEU A 227 6.62 19.66 7.12
CA LEU A 227 7.15 20.23 5.89
C LEU A 227 8.19 19.28 5.29
N ALA A 228 8.01 18.97 4.01
CA ALA A 228 8.95 18.15 3.24
C ALA A 228 10.04 19.03 2.63
N GLY A 229 11.25 18.96 3.16
CA GLY A 229 12.42 19.64 2.62
C GLY A 229 13.31 18.72 1.77
N ALA A 230 14.18 19.32 0.96
CA ALA A 230 15.12 18.58 0.11
C ALA A 230 16.13 17.77 0.92
N ASN A 231 16.64 18.32 2.02
CA ASN A 231 17.73 17.76 2.81
C ASN A 231 17.31 17.41 4.24
N GLY A 232 16.04 17.50 4.56
CA GLY A 232 15.48 17.19 5.88
C GLY A 232 14.00 17.51 5.95
N MET A 233 13.39 17.09 7.04
CA MET A 233 12.00 17.35 7.34
C MET A 233 11.91 18.40 8.46
N HIS A 234 10.86 19.21 8.47
CA HIS A 234 10.66 20.23 9.47
C HIS A 234 9.24 20.18 10.03
N LEU A 235 9.06 20.62 11.27
CA LEU A 235 7.75 20.86 11.88
C LEU A 235 7.52 22.34 12.03
N PHE A 236 6.44 22.83 11.44
CA PHE A 236 5.93 24.15 11.66
C PHE A 236 4.81 24.12 12.72
N SER A 237 4.86 25.04 13.67
CA SER A 237 3.83 25.20 14.70
C SER A 237 3.67 26.66 15.08
N GLY A 238 2.56 27.01 15.70
CA GLY A 238 2.25 28.34 16.21
C GLY A 238 0.77 28.56 16.40
N ALA A 239 0.41 29.26 17.47
CA ALA A 239 -0.99 29.59 17.77
C ALA A 239 -1.42 30.90 17.07
N ASP A 240 -0.49 31.81 16.86
CA ASP A 240 -0.76 33.14 16.29
C ASP A 240 0.16 33.41 15.08
N LEU A 241 -0.43 33.39 13.90
CA LEU A 241 0.24 33.69 12.61
C LEU A 241 0.16 35.19 12.27
N ARG A 242 0.13 36.08 13.26
CA ARG A 242 0.22 37.50 13.00
C ARG A 242 1.60 37.87 12.46
N THR A 243 1.69 39.05 11.83
CA THR A 243 2.94 39.57 11.29
C THR A 243 4.04 39.67 12.35
N PRO A 244 5.32 39.46 12.00
CA PRO A 244 6.45 39.46 12.93
C PRO A 244 6.61 40.72 13.78
N SER A 245 6.09 41.85 13.31
CA SER A 245 6.07 43.10 14.07
C SER A 245 5.16 43.09 15.30
N THR A 246 4.37 42.03 15.49
CA THR A 246 3.38 41.88 16.55
C THR A 246 3.43 40.50 17.21
N THR A 247 4.55 40.11 17.81
CA THR A 247 4.64 38.97 18.75
C THR A 247 3.91 37.66 18.32
N GLY A 248 4.03 37.28 17.08
CA GLY A 248 3.59 35.92 16.64
C GLY A 248 4.42 34.82 17.32
N ASP A 249 3.79 33.71 17.64
CA ASP A 249 4.41 32.58 18.36
C ASP A 249 4.75 31.37 17.46
N TYR A 250 4.82 31.59 16.14
CA TYR A 250 5.16 30.50 15.21
C TYR A 250 6.65 30.16 15.24
N ARG A 251 6.94 28.89 14.99
CA ARG A 251 8.32 28.39 14.91
C ARG A 251 8.43 27.25 13.88
N VAL A 252 9.63 27.07 13.37
CA VAL A 252 10.02 25.88 12.58
C VAL A 252 11.10 25.13 13.34
N GLU A 253 10.86 23.87 13.55
CA GLU A 253 11.81 22.94 14.17
C GLU A 253 12.30 21.96 13.09
N SER A 254 13.61 21.82 12.92
CA SER A 254 14.18 20.77 12.09
C SER A 254 14.07 19.42 12.82
N LEU A 255 13.60 18.41 12.12
CA LEU A 255 13.56 17.06 12.68
C LEU A 255 14.98 16.44 12.74
N ALA A 256 15.16 15.48 13.61
CA ALA A 256 16.43 14.74 13.76
C ALA A 256 16.63 13.75 12.59
N THR A 257 16.70 14.27 11.37
CA THR A 257 16.93 13.52 10.14
C THR A 257 17.64 14.39 9.11
N SER A 258 18.57 13.79 8.38
CA SER A 258 19.20 14.38 7.18
C SER A 258 18.51 13.92 5.88
N VAL A 259 17.45 13.11 5.99
CA VAL A 259 16.72 12.59 4.84
C VAL A 259 15.48 13.44 4.61
N GLY A 260 15.44 14.12 3.46
CA GLY A 260 14.30 14.87 3.02
C GLY A 260 13.28 14.01 2.25
N CYS A 261 12.17 14.64 1.85
CA CYS A 261 11.15 14.04 1.01
C CYS A 261 10.91 14.93 -0.21
N ASN A 262 11.12 14.39 -1.40
CA ASN A 262 10.79 15.04 -2.68
C ASN A 262 9.57 14.41 -3.37
N ALA A 263 8.88 13.51 -2.68
CA ALA A 263 7.66 12.85 -3.11
C ALA A 263 6.48 13.27 -2.21
N PRO A 264 5.97 14.51 -2.31
CA PRO A 264 4.96 15.05 -1.39
C PRO A 264 3.65 14.24 -1.40
N TRP A 265 3.34 13.58 -2.48
CA TRP A 265 2.17 12.71 -2.64
C TRP A 265 2.26 11.42 -1.82
N THR A 266 3.43 11.09 -1.27
CA THR A 266 3.59 9.97 -0.35
C THR A 266 3.39 10.37 1.10
N MET A 267 3.31 11.68 1.38
CA MET A 267 3.05 12.17 2.72
C MET A 267 1.61 11.92 3.10
N CYS A 268 1.41 11.19 4.17
CA CYS A 268 0.08 10.77 4.62
C CYS A 268 0.00 10.78 6.14
N TRP A 269 -1.10 11.33 6.66
CA TRP A 269 -1.46 11.15 8.06
C TRP A 269 -1.99 9.73 8.30
N THR A 270 -1.55 9.12 9.38
CA THR A 270 -2.06 7.82 9.86
C THR A 270 -2.30 7.88 11.37
N PRO A 271 -3.06 6.96 11.96
CA PRO A 271 -3.25 6.89 13.42
C PRO A 271 -1.94 6.71 14.20
N ALA A 272 -0.89 6.17 13.60
CA ALA A 272 0.42 5.99 14.22
C ALA A 272 1.33 7.22 14.13
N GLY A 273 1.03 8.15 13.23
CA GLY A 273 1.85 9.33 12.91
C GLY A 273 1.81 9.70 11.44
N SER A 274 2.67 10.62 11.03
CA SER A 274 2.81 10.98 9.62
C SER A 274 3.84 10.10 8.92
N MET A 275 3.48 9.58 7.76
CA MET A 275 4.35 8.74 6.94
C MET A 275 4.79 9.45 5.67
N TYR A 276 5.95 9.08 5.13
CA TYR A 276 6.45 9.59 3.87
C TYR A 276 7.55 8.70 3.27
N LEU A 277 7.75 8.81 1.96
CA LEU A 277 8.88 8.21 1.25
C LEU A 277 10.05 9.19 1.23
N GLY A 278 11.17 8.81 1.81
CA GLY A 278 12.41 9.59 1.81
C GLY A 278 13.13 9.56 0.45
N ARG A 279 13.98 10.56 0.21
CA ARG A 279 14.85 10.60 -0.99
C ARG A 279 15.81 9.41 -1.12
N ASP A 280 16.12 8.78 0.00
CA ASP A 280 16.93 7.55 0.09
C ASP A 280 16.14 6.29 -0.26
N ARG A 281 14.89 6.42 -0.69
CA ARG A 281 13.98 5.31 -1.00
C ARG A 281 13.62 4.45 0.21
N GLN A 282 13.65 5.02 1.43
CA GLN A 282 13.10 4.38 2.62
C GLN A 282 11.76 5.03 3.00
N VAL A 283 10.84 4.24 3.54
CA VAL A 283 9.61 4.76 4.12
C VAL A 283 9.84 5.08 5.58
N TYR A 284 9.42 6.26 5.99
CA TYR A 284 9.55 6.77 7.35
C TYR A 284 8.20 6.96 8.00
N LEU A 285 8.15 6.72 9.29
CA LEU A 285 7.07 7.12 10.20
C LEU A 285 7.62 8.17 11.17
N LEU A 286 6.97 9.32 11.24
CA LEU A 286 7.13 10.28 12.32
C LEU A 286 6.00 10.04 13.34
N PRO A 287 6.25 9.35 14.45
CA PRO A 287 5.24 9.14 15.48
C PRO A 287 4.82 10.47 16.09
N PHE A 288 3.57 10.57 16.58
CA PHE A 288 3.13 11.73 17.33
C PHE A 288 4.00 11.95 18.58
N LYS A 289 4.19 13.19 18.96
CA LYS A 289 4.98 13.63 20.16
C LYS A 289 6.49 13.33 20.07
N THR A 290 7.00 12.96 18.90
CA THR A 290 8.43 12.81 18.66
C THR A 290 8.91 13.76 17.59
N ASN A 291 10.23 14.06 17.57
CA ASN A 291 10.88 14.84 16.53
C ASN A 291 11.87 13.96 15.71
N THR A 292 11.74 12.64 15.83
CA THR A 292 12.64 11.70 15.17
C THR A 292 11.84 10.78 14.26
N PRO A 293 11.94 10.95 12.94
CA PRO A 293 11.39 9.99 11.98
C PRO A 293 12.13 8.65 12.07
N LEU A 294 11.38 7.57 12.04
CA LEU A 294 11.91 6.22 12.15
C LEU A 294 11.66 5.44 10.85
N PRO A 295 12.66 4.76 10.28
CA PRO A 295 12.48 3.97 9.07
C PRO A 295 11.61 2.74 9.35
N VAL A 296 10.63 2.49 8.49
CA VAL A 296 9.72 1.33 8.56
C VAL A 296 9.71 0.49 7.29
N GLY A 297 10.45 0.91 6.25
CA GLY A 297 10.48 0.30 4.92
C GLY A 297 11.59 -0.74 4.71
N HIS A 298 12.39 -1.10 5.71
CA HIS A 298 13.56 -1.97 5.51
C HIS A 298 13.19 -3.36 4.96
N LYS A 299 12.03 -3.92 5.31
CA LYS A 299 11.58 -5.25 4.84
C LYS A 299 11.17 -5.28 3.38
N ILE A 300 10.82 -4.15 2.80
CA ILE A 300 10.49 -4.01 1.36
C ILE A 300 11.68 -3.51 0.53
N THR A 301 12.86 -3.39 1.14
CA THR A 301 14.13 -3.20 0.43
C THR A 301 14.68 -4.57 0.06
N SER A 302 14.77 -4.87 -1.22
CA SER A 302 15.17 -6.20 -1.67
C SER A 302 16.70 -6.36 -1.68
N ARG A 303 17.18 -7.42 -1.04
CA ARG A 303 18.55 -7.93 -1.24
C ARG A 303 18.63 -8.99 -2.34
N HIS A 304 17.50 -9.46 -2.80
CA HIS A 304 17.44 -10.54 -3.77
C HIS A 304 17.34 -9.97 -5.20
N PRO A 305 18.15 -10.46 -6.17
CA PRO A 305 18.18 -9.89 -7.52
C PRO A 305 16.87 -10.07 -8.29
N PHE A 306 16.02 -11.03 -7.89
CA PHE A 306 14.76 -11.34 -8.57
C PHE A 306 13.53 -10.65 -7.99
N TYR A 307 13.68 -9.92 -6.86
CA TYR A 307 12.56 -9.25 -6.22
C TYR A 307 12.65 -7.74 -6.41
N THR A 308 11.53 -7.11 -6.71
CA THR A 308 11.44 -5.66 -6.83
C THR A 308 11.09 -5.06 -5.48
N GLY A 309 11.99 -4.31 -4.90
CA GLY A 309 11.78 -3.54 -3.68
C GLY A 309 11.80 -2.04 -3.96
N ILE A 310 11.61 -1.24 -2.91
CA ILE A 310 11.60 0.24 -3.00
C ILE A 310 12.94 0.83 -3.45
N GLU A 311 14.05 0.14 -3.25
CA GLU A 311 15.39 0.57 -3.72
C GLU A 311 15.49 0.60 -5.25
N LYS A 312 14.57 -0.08 -5.95
CA LYS A 312 14.52 -0.13 -7.42
C LYS A 312 13.75 1.03 -8.04
N ILE A 313 13.12 1.89 -7.25
CA ILE A 313 12.44 3.08 -7.77
C ILE A 313 13.45 3.92 -8.56
N PRO A 314 13.22 4.21 -9.86
CA PRO A 314 14.11 5.06 -10.61
C PRO A 314 14.21 6.46 -9.98
N ALA A 315 15.42 7.03 -9.91
CA ALA A 315 15.63 8.33 -9.25
C ALA A 315 14.75 9.46 -9.85
N THR A 316 14.46 9.38 -11.15
CA THR A 316 13.59 10.32 -11.87
C THR A 316 12.11 10.10 -11.62
N GLN A 317 11.72 8.99 -10.97
CA GLN A 317 10.32 8.63 -10.73
C GLN A 317 9.93 8.73 -9.24
N ILE A 318 10.87 9.00 -8.34
CA ILE A 318 10.56 9.15 -6.91
C ILE A 318 9.48 10.20 -6.68
N GLU A 319 9.54 11.33 -7.40
CA GLU A 319 8.58 12.44 -7.30
C GLU A 319 7.16 12.07 -7.75
N ASN A 320 7.02 10.98 -8.52
CA ASN A 320 5.73 10.48 -9.01
C ASN A 320 5.12 9.41 -8.10
N ALA A 321 5.85 8.94 -7.10
CA ALA A 321 5.31 8.02 -6.12
C ALA A 321 4.18 8.68 -5.32
N CYS A 322 3.14 7.93 -5.02
CA CYS A 322 2.01 8.40 -4.23
C CYS A 322 1.61 7.39 -3.17
N ALA A 323 0.97 7.87 -2.11
CA ALA A 323 0.47 7.00 -1.06
C ALA A 323 -0.81 7.56 -0.42
N ILE A 324 -1.53 6.67 0.25
CA ILE A 324 -2.72 7.01 1.01
C ILE A 324 -2.85 6.10 2.22
N TYR A 325 -3.45 6.61 3.29
CA TYR A 325 -3.96 5.78 4.38
C TYR A 325 -5.42 5.44 4.12
N HIS A 326 -5.72 4.16 3.96
CA HIS A 326 -7.07 3.67 3.74
C HIS A 326 -7.24 2.29 4.36
N ASP A 327 -8.37 2.06 5.04
CA ASP A 327 -8.75 0.79 5.66
C ASP A 327 -7.62 0.14 6.51
N GLY A 328 -6.94 0.95 7.34
CA GLY A 328 -5.87 0.47 8.22
C GLY A 328 -4.52 0.26 7.55
N PHE A 329 -4.40 0.49 6.23
CA PHE A 329 -3.16 0.36 5.48
C PHE A 329 -2.62 1.71 4.99
N TYR A 330 -1.32 1.89 5.09
CA TYR A 330 -0.60 2.84 4.27
C TYR A 330 -0.26 2.15 2.94
N LYS A 331 -0.88 2.60 1.85
CA LYS A 331 -0.74 2.05 0.49
C LYS A 331 0.20 2.95 -0.29
N LEU A 332 1.38 2.45 -0.64
CA LEU A 332 2.41 3.15 -1.40
C LEU A 332 2.44 2.62 -2.84
N SER A 333 2.24 3.51 -3.82
CA SER A 333 2.34 3.20 -5.25
C SER A 333 3.55 3.89 -5.87
N PHE A 334 4.31 3.16 -6.67
CA PHE A 334 5.54 3.67 -7.29
C PHE A 334 5.89 2.93 -8.59
N ALA A 335 6.80 3.53 -9.37
CA ALA A 335 7.35 2.92 -10.58
C ALA A 335 8.39 1.85 -10.23
N GLY A 336 8.24 0.65 -10.78
CA GLY A 336 9.22 -0.42 -10.66
C GLY A 336 10.52 -0.14 -11.43
N ASP A 337 11.46 -1.08 -11.37
CA ASP A 337 12.76 -0.98 -12.06
C ASP A 337 12.57 -0.75 -13.57
N GLY A 338 13.17 0.34 -14.06
CA GLY A 338 13.10 0.73 -15.48
C GLY A 338 11.72 1.23 -15.95
N GLN A 339 10.72 1.34 -15.07
CA GLN A 339 9.38 1.82 -15.40
C GLN A 339 9.27 3.34 -15.27
N THR A 340 8.37 3.94 -16.03
CA THR A 340 8.03 5.37 -15.96
C THR A 340 6.65 5.63 -15.36
N THR A 341 5.88 4.57 -15.14
CA THR A 341 4.53 4.58 -14.59
C THR A 341 4.50 3.79 -13.27
N ASN A 342 3.63 4.16 -12.36
CA ASN A 342 3.48 3.48 -11.09
C ASN A 342 2.72 2.16 -11.30
N THR A 343 3.44 1.05 -11.29
CA THR A 343 2.90 -0.30 -11.57
C THR A 343 2.91 -1.22 -10.35
N ILE A 344 3.50 -0.77 -9.26
CA ILE A 344 3.72 -1.57 -8.05
C ILE A 344 3.17 -0.82 -6.85
N GLN A 345 2.46 -1.55 -5.99
CA GLN A 345 2.08 -1.05 -4.68
C GLN A 345 2.59 -1.97 -3.57
N PHE A 346 2.98 -1.38 -2.44
CA PHE A 346 3.15 -2.08 -1.17
C PHE A 346 2.22 -1.49 -0.11
N TRP A 347 1.62 -2.36 0.69
CA TRP A 347 0.66 -1.99 1.74
C TRP A 347 1.25 -2.33 3.11
N LEU A 348 1.36 -1.33 3.98
CA LEU A 348 1.77 -1.50 5.38
C LEU A 348 0.56 -1.50 6.28
N ASP A 349 0.38 -2.54 7.07
CA ASP A 349 -0.65 -2.56 8.12
C ASP A 349 -0.21 -1.70 9.30
N ILE A 350 -0.89 -0.56 9.45
CA ILE A 350 -0.58 0.45 10.48
C ILE A 350 -0.93 -0.04 11.89
N ASN A 351 -1.93 -0.90 12.01
CA ASN A 351 -2.41 -1.37 13.31
C ASN A 351 -1.45 -2.38 13.98
N HIS A 352 -0.53 -2.95 13.18
CA HIS A 352 0.41 -3.96 13.64
C HIS A 352 1.88 -3.50 13.59
N ILE A 353 2.12 -2.19 13.55
CA ILE A 353 3.47 -1.64 13.70
C ILE A 353 3.98 -1.93 15.12
N LYS A 354 5.19 -2.48 15.21
CA LYS A 354 5.87 -2.81 16.47
C LYS A 354 7.27 -2.19 16.47
N GLN A 355 7.78 -2.00 17.67
CA GLN A 355 9.16 -1.58 17.89
C GLN A 355 9.94 -2.72 18.54
N ASP A 356 11.12 -3.02 18.01
CA ASP A 356 12.09 -3.91 18.63
C ASP A 356 13.48 -3.24 18.69
N GLU A 357 14.49 -4.00 19.08
CA GLU A 357 15.88 -3.52 19.19
C GLU A 357 16.47 -3.06 17.84
N SER A 358 15.92 -3.54 16.72
CA SER A 358 16.35 -3.18 15.34
C SER A 358 15.61 -1.96 14.78
N GLY A 359 14.58 -1.44 15.46
CA GLY A 359 13.79 -0.28 15.05
C GLY A 359 12.30 -0.55 14.93
N LEU A 360 11.61 0.28 14.17
CA LEU A 360 10.20 0.06 13.84
C LEU A 360 10.05 -0.91 12.68
N TYR A 361 9.15 -1.83 12.80
CA TYR A 361 8.73 -2.70 11.71
C TYR A 361 7.22 -2.92 11.72
N GLY A 362 6.65 -3.13 10.55
CA GLY A 362 5.25 -3.49 10.39
C GLY A 362 5.09 -4.55 9.31
N PRO A 363 3.94 -5.23 9.26
CA PRO A 363 3.64 -6.17 8.19
C PRO A 363 3.45 -5.41 6.88
N TRP A 364 4.37 -5.60 5.96
CA TRP A 364 4.24 -5.15 4.58
C TRP A 364 3.68 -6.28 3.73
N TYR A 365 2.80 -5.95 2.81
CA TYR A 365 2.21 -6.88 1.84
C TYR A 365 2.40 -6.35 0.43
N GLY A 366 2.55 -7.26 -0.53
CA GLY A 366 2.76 -6.92 -1.93
C GLY A 366 3.94 -7.69 -2.56
N PRO A 367 4.27 -7.40 -3.80
CA PRO A 367 3.71 -6.32 -4.61
C PRO A 367 2.23 -6.55 -4.94
N MET A 368 1.43 -5.47 -4.86
CA MET A 368 0.13 -5.43 -5.50
C MET A 368 0.36 -4.92 -6.91
N VAL A 369 -0.04 -5.70 -7.90
CA VAL A 369 0.16 -5.43 -9.34
C VAL A 369 -1.17 -5.51 -10.08
N GLY A 370 -1.21 -4.96 -11.29
CA GLY A 370 -2.44 -4.88 -12.10
C GLY A 370 -3.18 -3.55 -11.95
N GLN A 371 -2.82 -2.74 -10.95
CA GLN A 371 -3.36 -1.40 -10.72
C GLN A 371 -2.23 -0.38 -10.91
N THR A 372 -2.38 0.47 -11.92
CA THR A 372 -1.42 1.53 -12.25
C THR A 372 -1.91 2.85 -11.66
N VAL A 373 -1.36 3.28 -10.53
CA VAL A 373 -1.90 4.40 -9.76
C VAL A 373 -0.95 5.58 -9.73
N SER A 374 -1.39 6.72 -10.28
CA SER A 374 -0.65 7.99 -10.22
C SER A 374 -1.01 8.83 -9.00
N VAL A 375 -2.24 8.73 -8.51
CA VAL A 375 -2.76 9.53 -7.40
C VAL A 375 -3.94 8.81 -6.76
N PHE A 376 -4.10 8.97 -5.45
CA PHE A 376 -5.22 8.46 -4.67
C PHE A 376 -6.11 9.59 -4.17
N ALA A 377 -7.39 9.28 -3.95
CA ALA A 377 -8.32 10.12 -3.20
C ALA A 377 -9.30 9.25 -2.38
N ASN A 378 -9.49 9.59 -1.11
CA ASN A 378 -10.55 8.99 -0.29
C ASN A 378 -11.85 9.76 -0.45
N GLN A 379 -12.96 9.05 -0.49
CA GLN A 379 -14.32 9.60 -0.46
C GLN A 379 -14.94 9.27 0.91
N ASN A 380 -14.72 10.14 1.91
CA ASN A 380 -15.12 9.90 3.31
C ASN A 380 -16.15 10.93 3.81
N GLY A 381 -16.73 11.73 2.93
CA GLY A 381 -17.70 12.73 3.32
C GLY A 381 -19.15 12.22 3.35
N PRO A 382 -20.11 13.10 3.62
CA PRO A 382 -21.51 12.76 3.68
C PRO A 382 -22.01 12.06 2.41
N GLY A 383 -22.62 10.88 2.59
CA GLY A 383 -23.17 10.08 1.50
C GLY A 383 -22.15 9.31 0.65
N ASP A 384 -20.89 9.27 1.06
CA ASP A 384 -19.87 8.38 0.51
C ASP A 384 -19.57 7.25 1.52
N LEU A 385 -19.27 6.05 1.02
CA LEU A 385 -19.08 4.85 1.85
C LEU A 385 -17.61 4.59 2.22
N GLY A 386 -16.77 5.63 2.22
CA GLY A 386 -15.33 5.45 2.46
C GLY A 386 -14.62 4.81 1.27
N GLU A 387 -15.04 5.12 0.06
CA GLU A 387 -14.50 4.57 -1.16
C GLU A 387 -13.10 5.10 -1.46
N LEU A 388 -12.23 4.22 -1.96
CA LEU A 388 -10.90 4.59 -2.43
C LEU A 388 -10.91 4.77 -3.94
N MET A 389 -10.54 5.98 -4.38
CA MET A 389 -10.40 6.30 -5.79
C MET A 389 -8.93 6.42 -6.18
N ALA A 390 -8.62 6.05 -7.41
CA ALA A 390 -7.28 6.18 -7.97
C ALA A 390 -7.33 6.70 -9.40
N GLY A 391 -6.35 7.52 -9.76
CA GLY A 391 -6.12 7.96 -11.12
C GLY A 391 -5.12 7.06 -11.85
N GLU A 392 -5.37 6.79 -13.15
CA GLU A 392 -4.49 6.00 -14.00
C GLU A 392 -3.13 6.68 -14.22
N SER A 393 -2.07 5.91 -14.06
CA SER A 393 -0.67 6.34 -14.26
C SER A 393 -0.18 6.14 -15.69
N ASP A 394 -0.72 5.15 -16.41
CA ASP A 394 -0.28 4.77 -17.74
C ASP A 394 -1.12 5.50 -18.81
N PRO A 395 -0.54 6.46 -19.54
CA PRO A 395 -1.26 7.19 -20.59
C PRO A 395 -1.72 6.30 -21.76
N THR A 396 -1.13 5.11 -21.92
CA THR A 396 -1.53 4.17 -22.99
C THR A 396 -2.83 3.43 -22.68
N ILE A 397 -3.20 3.35 -21.38
CA ILE A 397 -4.49 2.82 -20.93
C ILE A 397 -5.56 3.90 -21.05
N GLY A 398 -5.20 5.17 -20.85
CA GLY A 398 -6.08 6.33 -20.90
C GLY A 398 -6.23 7.02 -19.53
N SER A 399 -6.89 8.16 -19.49
CA SER A 399 -7.10 8.94 -18.26
C SER A 399 -8.37 8.49 -17.52
N PHE A 400 -8.37 7.24 -17.08
CA PHE A 400 -9.47 6.71 -16.27
C PHE A 400 -9.27 6.94 -14.79
N ILE A 401 -10.38 6.96 -14.08
CA ILE A 401 -10.43 6.92 -12.63
C ILE A 401 -11.07 5.61 -12.23
N TYR A 402 -10.44 4.93 -11.28
CA TYR A 402 -10.91 3.66 -10.76
C TYR A 402 -11.36 3.79 -9.32
N GLN A 403 -12.43 3.09 -8.98
CA GLN A 403 -12.77 2.75 -7.61
C GLN A 403 -12.02 1.48 -7.25
N LEU A 404 -11.11 1.58 -6.29
CA LEU A 404 -10.30 0.47 -5.80
C LEU A 404 -10.97 -0.23 -4.62
N ASP A 405 -10.57 -1.49 -4.39
CA ASP A 405 -10.98 -2.30 -3.24
C ASP A 405 -12.51 -2.39 -3.08
N LYS A 406 -13.22 -2.36 -4.19
CA LYS A 406 -14.67 -2.40 -4.21
C LYS A 406 -15.17 -3.75 -3.71
N GLU A 407 -16.01 -3.73 -2.69
CA GLU A 407 -16.57 -4.95 -2.12
C GLU A 407 -17.35 -5.75 -3.20
N GLY A 408 -17.05 -7.04 -3.29
CA GLY A 408 -17.64 -7.94 -4.28
C GLY A 408 -17.02 -7.87 -5.67
N GLU A 409 -16.03 -7.01 -5.91
CA GLU A 409 -15.26 -6.98 -7.15
C GLU A 409 -13.96 -7.77 -7.01
N PHE A 410 -13.78 -8.79 -7.85
CA PHE A 410 -12.63 -9.70 -7.80
C PHE A 410 -11.79 -9.68 -9.07
N SER A 411 -11.98 -8.66 -9.90
CA SER A 411 -11.24 -8.45 -11.14
C SER A 411 -10.72 -7.01 -11.24
N ASP A 412 -9.66 -6.81 -11.97
CA ASP A 412 -9.19 -5.49 -12.37
C ASP A 412 -9.82 -5.14 -13.73
N ASP A 413 -10.96 -4.45 -13.68
CA ASP A 413 -11.73 -4.07 -14.87
C ASP A 413 -11.97 -5.28 -15.80
N GLY A 414 -12.45 -6.41 -15.23
CA GLY A 414 -12.70 -7.67 -15.93
C GLY A 414 -11.49 -8.59 -16.09
N THR A 415 -10.29 -8.14 -15.73
CA THR A 415 -9.06 -8.96 -15.76
C THR A 415 -8.86 -9.70 -14.44
N SER A 416 -8.59 -11.00 -14.50
CA SER A 416 -8.31 -11.83 -13.32
C SER A 416 -7.11 -11.28 -12.53
N ILE A 417 -7.24 -11.25 -11.20
CA ILE A 417 -6.17 -10.85 -10.29
C ILE A 417 -5.35 -12.08 -9.90
N PRO A 418 -4.09 -12.20 -10.35
CA PRO A 418 -3.24 -13.30 -9.94
C PRO A 418 -2.78 -13.11 -8.50
N VAL A 419 -3.18 -14.02 -7.64
CA VAL A 419 -2.83 -14.04 -6.22
C VAL A 419 -1.83 -15.15 -5.98
N TYR A 420 -0.74 -14.90 -5.30
CA TYR A 420 0.11 -15.96 -4.79
C TYR A 420 0.80 -15.58 -3.47
N TRP A 421 1.18 -16.61 -2.74
CA TRP A 421 1.95 -16.56 -1.52
C TRP A 421 3.01 -17.65 -1.53
N GLN A 422 4.23 -17.31 -1.17
CA GLN A 422 5.33 -18.23 -0.94
C GLN A 422 5.83 -18.11 0.50
N SER A 423 5.73 -19.21 1.23
CA SER A 423 6.14 -19.31 2.62
C SER A 423 7.66 -19.25 2.79
N PHE A 424 8.12 -19.07 4.03
CA PHE A 424 9.51 -19.33 4.41
C PHE A 424 9.92 -20.79 4.15
N TYR A 425 11.23 -21.08 4.19
CA TYR A 425 11.74 -22.45 4.08
C TYR A 425 11.69 -23.15 5.43
N ASN A 426 10.68 -24.01 5.61
CA ASN A 426 10.53 -24.82 6.80
C ASN A 426 11.57 -25.97 6.80
N PRO A 427 12.41 -26.13 7.84
CA PRO A 427 13.24 -27.31 7.94
C PRO A 427 12.37 -28.56 8.15
N LEU A 428 12.52 -29.52 7.28
CA LEU A 428 11.85 -30.81 7.36
C LEU A 428 12.81 -31.79 8.06
N GLY A 429 12.58 -32.04 9.36
CA GLY A 429 13.35 -33.02 10.12
C GLY A 429 14.81 -32.64 10.44
N ASP A 430 15.67 -33.64 10.59
CA ASP A 430 17.10 -33.45 10.88
C ASP A 430 17.84 -32.96 9.63
N ALA A 431 18.86 -32.12 9.84
CA ALA A 431 19.69 -31.55 8.75
C ALA A 431 20.33 -32.61 7.84
N ASN A 432 20.44 -33.84 8.30
CA ASN A 432 21.03 -34.98 7.57
C ASN A 432 20.01 -35.89 6.89
N LEU A 433 18.71 -35.68 7.12
CA LEU A 433 17.66 -36.52 6.56
C LEU A 433 16.84 -35.72 5.52
N LYS A 434 16.41 -36.38 4.47
CA LYS A 434 15.43 -35.85 3.52
C LYS A 434 14.08 -36.45 3.82
N ASP A 435 13.05 -35.62 3.87
CA ASP A 435 11.67 -36.05 4.07
C ASP A 435 10.95 -36.19 2.75
N ALA A 436 10.16 -37.23 2.62
CA ALA A 436 9.22 -37.38 1.51
C ALA A 436 7.93 -36.65 1.83
N ILE A 437 7.49 -35.78 0.92
CA ILE A 437 6.20 -35.11 1.03
C ILE A 437 5.10 -36.15 0.81
N HIS A 438 4.17 -36.27 1.75
CA HIS A 438 3.07 -37.22 1.70
C HIS A 438 1.73 -36.55 1.40
N MET A 439 1.37 -35.50 2.15
CA MET A 439 0.07 -34.85 2.03
C MET A 439 0.15 -33.37 2.44
N LEU A 440 -0.54 -32.51 1.70
CA LEU A 440 -0.83 -31.15 2.09
C LEU A 440 -2.30 -31.02 2.52
N GLU A 441 -2.53 -30.36 3.63
CA GLU A 441 -3.86 -30.02 4.12
C GLU A 441 -3.98 -28.49 4.22
N LEU A 442 -5.04 -27.94 3.63
CA LEU A 442 -5.33 -26.50 3.61
C LEU A 442 -6.67 -26.22 4.30
N GLU A 443 -6.69 -25.20 5.15
CA GLU A 443 -7.93 -24.62 5.69
C GLU A 443 -8.16 -23.26 5.00
N LEU A 444 -9.22 -23.17 4.23
CA LEU A 444 -9.54 -21.99 3.41
C LEU A 444 -11.04 -21.73 3.37
N LEU A 445 -11.43 -20.50 3.02
CA LEU A 445 -12.82 -20.19 2.74
C LEU A 445 -13.25 -20.99 1.51
N ASP A 446 -14.43 -21.61 1.56
CA ASP A 446 -14.96 -22.38 0.43
C ASP A 446 -15.31 -21.43 -0.73
N THR A 447 -14.46 -21.44 -1.75
CA THR A 447 -14.56 -20.61 -2.95
C THR A 447 -14.55 -21.52 -4.18
N SER A 448 -14.93 -21.01 -5.33
CA SER A 448 -14.83 -21.73 -6.60
C SER A 448 -13.45 -21.55 -7.25
N GLY A 449 -13.10 -22.42 -8.19
CA GLY A 449 -11.88 -22.29 -8.98
C GLY A 449 -10.82 -23.34 -8.67
N THR A 450 -9.55 -22.98 -8.91
CA THR A 450 -8.40 -23.88 -8.74
C THR A 450 -7.27 -23.18 -8.00
N LEU A 451 -6.61 -23.94 -7.12
CA LEU A 451 -5.34 -23.57 -6.51
C LEU A 451 -4.22 -24.35 -7.15
N ASP A 452 -3.18 -23.67 -7.59
CA ASP A 452 -1.93 -24.31 -7.98
C ASP A 452 -0.98 -24.32 -6.79
N VAL A 453 -0.38 -25.47 -6.54
CA VAL A 453 0.52 -25.69 -5.41
C VAL A 453 1.88 -26.15 -5.92
N GLU A 454 2.91 -25.43 -5.49
CA GLU A 454 4.30 -25.76 -5.80
C GLU A 454 5.10 -25.94 -4.50
N PHE A 455 6.01 -26.89 -4.50
CA PHE A 455 6.97 -27.11 -3.43
C PHE A 455 8.35 -26.72 -3.94
N HIS A 456 9.04 -25.88 -3.14
CA HIS A 456 10.35 -25.35 -3.49
C HIS A 456 11.38 -25.79 -2.46
N ASP A 457 12.52 -26.31 -2.93
CA ASP A 457 13.74 -26.41 -2.14
C ASP A 457 14.55 -25.12 -2.31
N ILE A 458 15.59 -24.92 -1.50
CA ILE A 458 16.46 -23.76 -1.57
C ILE A 458 17.12 -23.59 -2.96
N ASP A 459 17.25 -24.67 -3.69
CA ASP A 459 17.83 -24.69 -5.04
C ASP A 459 16.78 -24.46 -6.17
N GLY A 460 15.51 -24.27 -5.84
CA GLY A 460 14.44 -24.00 -6.79
C GLY A 460 13.20 -24.86 -6.63
N ALA A 461 12.30 -24.81 -7.62
CA ALA A 461 11.07 -25.59 -7.62
C ALA A 461 11.37 -27.09 -7.83
N VAL A 462 10.87 -27.91 -6.95
CA VAL A 462 11.12 -29.37 -6.97
C VAL A 462 9.90 -30.16 -7.38
N ASN A 463 8.70 -29.68 -7.05
CA ASN A 463 7.44 -30.32 -7.40
C ASN A 463 6.43 -29.24 -7.79
N THR A 464 6.03 -29.24 -9.05
CA THR A 464 5.11 -28.28 -9.67
C THR A 464 3.94 -29.00 -10.33
N GLY A 465 2.88 -28.28 -10.66
CA GLY A 465 1.74 -28.82 -11.39
C GLY A 465 0.72 -29.57 -10.52
N ASN A 466 0.79 -29.36 -9.20
CA ASN A 466 -0.26 -29.86 -8.32
C ASN A 466 -1.41 -28.85 -8.27
N THR A 467 -2.62 -29.31 -8.59
CA THR A 467 -3.82 -28.47 -8.62
C THR A 467 -4.87 -29.01 -7.68
N ILE A 468 -5.46 -28.12 -6.86
CA ILE A 468 -6.57 -28.43 -5.97
C ILE A 468 -7.82 -27.72 -6.52
N THR A 469 -8.85 -28.48 -6.86
CA THR A 469 -10.13 -27.90 -7.25
C THR A 469 -10.88 -27.41 -6.02
N LEU A 470 -11.27 -26.15 -6.04
CA LEU A 470 -12.12 -25.49 -5.04
C LEU A 470 -13.56 -25.48 -5.55
N GLY A 471 -14.51 -25.39 -4.62
CA GLY A 471 -15.93 -25.36 -4.96
C GLY A 471 -16.52 -26.71 -5.30
N GLY A 472 -17.80 -26.73 -5.33
CA GLY A 472 -18.59 -27.92 -5.43
C GLY A 472 -18.94 -28.44 -4.05
N GLY A 473 -19.87 -27.75 -3.37
CA GLY A 473 -20.59 -28.27 -2.19
C GLY A 473 -21.41 -29.52 -2.53
N GLY A 474 -20.85 -30.37 -3.36
CA GLY A 474 -21.38 -31.69 -3.70
C GLY A 474 -20.51 -32.73 -3.02
N LEU A 475 -21.06 -33.44 -2.07
CA LEU A 475 -20.53 -34.70 -1.58
C LEU A 475 -20.23 -35.59 -2.78
N TYR A 476 -18.96 -35.79 -3.13
CA TYR A 476 -18.56 -36.90 -3.96
C TYR A 476 -18.76 -38.19 -3.14
N TYR A 477 -19.81 -38.93 -3.47
CA TYR A 477 -20.01 -40.26 -2.95
C TYR A 477 -18.84 -41.13 -3.43
N GLY A 478 -17.92 -41.45 -2.53
CA GLY A 478 -16.86 -42.40 -2.80
C GLY A 478 -15.53 -42.20 -2.11
N ASP A 479 -15.17 -40.94 -1.74
CA ASP A 479 -13.82 -40.63 -1.22
C ASP A 479 -13.79 -40.07 0.22
N THR A 480 -14.92 -39.93 0.88
CA THR A 480 -14.98 -39.41 2.27
C THR A 480 -15.64 -40.42 3.20
N TYR A 481 -14.99 -40.76 4.31
CA TYR A 481 -15.62 -41.47 5.42
C TYR A 481 -16.72 -40.62 6.07
N TRP A 482 -17.83 -41.24 6.46
CA TRP A 482 -18.89 -40.62 7.25
C TRP A 482 -18.31 -39.94 8.48
N GLY A 483 -18.40 -38.61 8.58
CA GLY A 483 -17.88 -37.79 9.68
C GLY A 483 -16.79 -36.78 9.29
N GLU A 484 -16.26 -36.83 8.05
CA GLU A 484 -15.24 -35.86 7.58
C GLU A 484 -15.79 -34.78 6.63
N ALA A 485 -17.06 -34.87 6.26
CA ALA A 485 -17.69 -33.84 5.42
C ALA A 485 -18.37 -32.78 6.29
N ASP A 486 -17.78 -31.59 6.35
CA ASP A 486 -18.50 -30.45 6.85
C ASP A 486 -19.64 -30.09 5.90
N TRP A 487 -20.85 -29.99 6.42
CA TRP A 487 -22.01 -29.46 5.71
C TRP A 487 -21.83 -27.94 5.57
N GLY A 488 -21.01 -27.52 4.59
CA GLY A 488 -20.71 -26.10 4.38
C GLY A 488 -21.86 -25.40 3.65
N VAL A 489 -22.43 -24.41 4.32
CA VAL A 489 -23.11 -23.30 3.66
C VAL A 489 -22.01 -22.46 2.98
N SER A 490 -22.23 -21.95 1.76
CA SER A 490 -21.34 -20.98 1.10
C SER A 490 -20.83 -19.95 2.13
N GLY A 491 -19.50 -19.84 2.28
CA GLY A 491 -18.88 -19.00 3.30
C GLY A 491 -18.34 -19.75 4.54
N SER A 492 -18.39 -21.09 4.58
CA SER A 492 -17.76 -21.89 5.64
C SER A 492 -16.28 -22.19 5.33
N ILE A 493 -15.50 -22.39 6.40
CA ILE A 493 -14.10 -22.84 6.26
C ILE A 493 -14.11 -24.30 5.82
N ALA A 494 -13.50 -24.56 4.65
CA ALA A 494 -13.33 -25.90 4.10
C ALA A 494 -11.90 -26.41 4.35
N ARG A 495 -11.77 -27.72 4.56
CA ARG A 495 -10.49 -28.42 4.60
C ARG A 495 -10.28 -29.15 3.29
N LYS A 496 -9.24 -28.82 2.57
CA LYS A 496 -8.84 -29.47 1.32
C LYS A 496 -7.55 -30.26 1.54
N LYS A 497 -7.51 -31.48 1.01
CA LYS A 497 -6.35 -32.37 1.12
C LYS A 497 -5.81 -32.68 -0.25
N LEU A 498 -4.50 -32.57 -0.42
CA LEU A 498 -3.76 -32.99 -1.61
C LEU A 498 -2.81 -34.12 -1.25
N ASN A 499 -3.07 -35.32 -1.78
CA ASN A 499 -2.19 -36.49 -1.63
C ASN A 499 -1.10 -36.45 -2.72
N ILE A 500 0.16 -36.33 -2.34
CA ILE A 500 1.29 -36.10 -3.25
C ILE A 500 2.00 -37.44 -3.56
N GLY A 501 1.92 -38.41 -2.66
CA GLY A 501 2.72 -39.65 -2.71
C GLY A 501 2.14 -40.85 -3.45
N LYS A 502 0.93 -40.80 -4.02
CA LYS A 502 0.26 -42.02 -4.61
C LYS A 502 0.13 -42.05 -6.12
N GLY A 503 0.58 -41.08 -6.86
CA GLY A 503 0.39 -41.01 -8.30
C GLY A 503 1.68 -40.81 -9.09
N GLY A 504 2.52 -41.82 -9.23
CA GLY A 504 3.48 -42.00 -10.35
C GLY A 504 4.55 -40.94 -10.65
N GLY A 505 4.58 -39.81 -9.98
CA GLY A 505 5.63 -38.83 -10.05
C GLY A 505 6.49 -38.91 -8.79
N GLY A 506 7.78 -39.12 -8.94
CA GLY A 506 8.71 -39.44 -7.88
C GLY A 506 8.53 -38.59 -6.61
N THR A 507 8.56 -39.25 -5.46
CA THR A 507 8.58 -38.64 -4.13
C THR A 507 9.72 -37.63 -4.07
N SER A 508 9.39 -36.32 -4.01
CA SER A 508 10.41 -35.29 -3.82
C SER A 508 10.97 -35.37 -2.42
N LEU A 509 12.24 -35.70 -2.32
CA LEU A 509 12.97 -35.76 -1.06
C LEU A 509 13.57 -34.38 -0.78
N LEU A 510 13.09 -33.69 0.26
CA LEU A 510 13.49 -32.34 0.59
C LEU A 510 14.09 -32.27 1.99
N ARG A 511 15.11 -31.42 2.15
CA ARG A 511 15.66 -31.05 3.48
C ARG A 511 14.94 -29.85 4.08
N ARG A 512 14.50 -28.96 3.20
CA ARG A 512 13.73 -27.76 3.53
C ARG A 512 12.67 -27.60 2.47
N CYS A 513 11.51 -27.12 2.86
CA CYS A 513 10.41 -26.91 1.94
C CYS A 513 9.79 -25.54 2.13
N SER A 514 9.68 -24.78 1.05
CA SER A 514 8.82 -23.62 0.94
C SER A 514 7.60 -24.01 0.11
N LEU A 515 6.43 -23.63 0.60
CA LEU A 515 5.16 -23.85 -0.05
C LEU A 515 4.77 -22.59 -0.81
N LYS A 516 4.48 -22.73 -2.11
CA LYS A 516 3.90 -21.66 -2.91
C LYS A 516 2.50 -22.06 -3.34
N ILE A 517 1.54 -21.18 -3.09
CA ILE A 517 0.14 -21.33 -3.47
C ILE A 517 -0.21 -20.17 -4.40
N SER A 518 -0.82 -20.49 -5.55
CA SER A 518 -1.27 -19.52 -6.54
C SER A 518 -2.76 -19.70 -6.83
N TYR A 519 -3.47 -18.60 -7.01
CA TYR A 519 -4.90 -18.57 -7.29
C TYR A 519 -5.22 -17.41 -8.25
N GLY A 520 -6.18 -17.62 -9.15
CA GLY A 520 -6.67 -16.58 -10.04
C GLY A 520 -8.13 -16.83 -10.41
N SER A 521 -8.97 -15.84 -10.16
CA SER A 521 -10.39 -15.86 -10.50
C SER A 521 -10.86 -14.43 -10.81
N THR A 522 -11.94 -14.31 -11.56
CA THR A 522 -12.64 -13.02 -11.79
C THR A 522 -13.91 -12.91 -10.96
N THR A 523 -14.31 -13.94 -10.26
CA THR A 523 -15.60 -14.03 -9.56
C THR A 523 -15.47 -14.15 -8.06
N GLU A 524 -14.31 -14.58 -7.55
CA GLU A 524 -14.10 -14.82 -6.13
C GLU A 524 -12.64 -14.57 -5.74
N THR A 525 -12.37 -14.38 -4.45
CA THR A 525 -11.02 -14.27 -3.90
C THR A 525 -10.69 -15.46 -3.00
N MET A 526 -9.41 -15.79 -2.90
CA MET A 526 -8.93 -16.79 -1.95
C MET A 526 -8.82 -16.20 -0.54
N GLU A 527 -9.22 -16.95 0.46
CA GLU A 527 -8.89 -16.66 1.86
C GLU A 527 -8.37 -17.93 2.54
N LEU A 528 -7.06 -17.96 2.84
CA LEU A 528 -6.36 -19.10 3.44
C LEU A 528 -6.10 -18.82 4.92
N TYR A 529 -6.50 -19.73 5.79
CA TYR A 529 -6.33 -19.64 7.25
C TYR A 529 -5.13 -20.42 7.74
N ASN A 530 -4.90 -21.62 7.18
CA ASN A 530 -3.82 -22.50 7.60
C ASN A 530 -3.38 -23.43 6.46
N ALA A 531 -2.11 -23.83 6.51
CA ALA A 531 -1.57 -24.88 5.66
C ALA A 531 -0.68 -25.81 6.48
N SER A 532 -0.87 -27.11 6.36
CA SER A 532 -0.03 -28.11 7.03
C SER A 532 0.45 -29.18 6.06
N LEU A 533 1.75 -29.50 6.13
CA LEU A 533 2.42 -30.48 5.31
C LEU A 533 2.74 -31.71 6.16
N LYS A 534 2.32 -32.87 5.71
CA LYS A 534 2.70 -34.16 6.29
C LYS A 534 3.83 -34.76 5.49
N THR A 535 4.92 -35.10 6.18
CA THR A 535 6.10 -35.73 5.61
C THR A 535 6.39 -37.07 6.28
N ILE A 536 7.11 -37.93 5.55
CA ILE A 536 7.62 -39.19 6.07
C ILE A 536 9.16 -39.11 6.01
N PRO A 537 9.84 -39.14 7.17
CA PRO A 537 11.30 -39.17 7.19
C PRO A 537 11.85 -40.37 6.42
N GLN A 538 12.79 -40.11 5.54
CA GLN A 538 13.48 -41.17 4.78
C GLN A 538 14.91 -41.31 5.33
N ASN A 539 15.22 -42.45 5.90
CA ASN A 539 16.62 -42.80 6.19
C ASN A 539 17.33 -43.02 4.85
N ILE A 540 18.15 -42.03 4.46
CA ILE A 540 19.10 -42.25 3.37
C ILE A 540 20.20 -43.12 3.95
N GLY A 541 20.10 -44.45 3.74
CA GLY A 541 21.21 -45.34 4.05
C GLY A 541 22.43 -44.85 3.26
N PHE A 542 23.48 -44.51 3.95
CA PHE A 542 24.79 -44.37 3.32
C PHE A 542 25.22 -45.80 2.99
N ASP A 543 25.07 -46.24 1.76
CA ASP A 543 25.80 -47.36 1.18
C ASP A 543 27.21 -46.94 0.80
#